data_ee1adb54bb1bc0c5d0c164bec71e787b
#
_entry.id   ee1adb54bb1bc0c5d0c164bec71e787b
#
_cell.length_a   1.000
_cell.length_b   1.000
_cell.length_c   1.000
_cell.angle_alpha   90.00
_cell.angle_beta   90.00
_cell.angle_gamma   90.00
#
_symmetry.space_group_name_H-M   'P 1'
#
loop_
_entity.id
_entity.type
_entity.pdbx_description
1 polymer ?
#
loop_
_entity_poly.entity_id
_entity_poly.type
_entity_poly.pdbx_seq_one_letter_code
_entity_poly.pdbx_strand_id
1 'polypeptide(L)'
;NTVRPQEMTLEDWQIALRKQAAEKDVFDIRKVSDKTKPGYFSVRRAIMEKDRLGNEGPNEKKIVGYGEEHTVVYRGEGSQWNYCSCMDFKASGLGTCQHLEAVKLYLGDKKASAKLPATTSLYVDYKGKRRIRLRIGSDMHKEMQELAKPYFSATGELRVGKEERIPEFIAQAQLLLPSFRCYGDVATLLRKHQQEKMLAKLANSIKDNEITALLKTQLYPYQMEGVRFALRHGRSIIADEMGLGKTI
;
A
#
# COMPACT_ATOMS: atom_id res chain seq x y z
N ASN A 1 16.57 17.05 9.63
CA ASN A 1 17.23 17.44 8.37
C ASN A 1 16.28 17.25 7.20
N THR A 2 15.94 18.34 6.53
CA THR A 2 15.07 18.34 5.34
C THR A 2 15.84 18.13 4.03
N VAL A 3 17.16 18.11 4.09
CA VAL A 3 18.04 17.94 2.91
C VAL A 3 18.68 16.55 2.93
N ARG A 4 18.59 15.87 1.81
CA ARG A 4 19.19 14.54 1.65
C ARG A 4 20.72 14.64 1.65
N PRO A 5 21.45 13.85 2.48
CA PRO A 5 22.90 13.73 2.40
C PRO A 5 23.32 13.15 1.03
N GLN A 6 24.43 13.62 0.47
CA GLN A 6 24.89 13.19 -0.87
C GLN A 6 25.22 11.70 -0.95
N GLU A 7 25.70 11.11 0.14
CA GLU A 7 26.09 9.69 0.23
C GLU A 7 24.89 8.73 0.46
N MET A 8 23.69 9.27 0.70
CA MET A 8 22.50 8.47 1.03
C MET A 8 21.61 8.28 -0.20
N THR A 9 21.15 7.08 -0.46
CA THR A 9 20.14 6.84 -1.51
C THR A 9 18.83 7.55 -1.17
N LEU A 10 17.99 7.81 -2.17
CA LEU A 10 16.67 8.41 -1.93
C LEU A 10 15.81 7.51 -1.03
N GLU A 11 15.87 6.20 -1.23
CA GLU A 11 15.12 5.22 -0.44
C GLU A 11 15.57 5.23 1.02
N ASP A 12 16.87 5.15 1.28
CA ASP A 12 17.42 5.17 2.65
C ASP A 12 17.10 6.47 3.37
N TRP A 13 17.18 7.60 2.66
CA TRP A 13 16.80 8.90 3.22
C TRP A 13 15.32 8.95 3.57
N GLN A 14 14.45 8.46 2.71
CA GLN A 14 13.01 8.38 2.97
C GLN A 14 12.69 7.48 4.17
N ILE A 15 13.42 6.37 4.34
CA ILE A 15 13.31 5.50 5.52
C ILE A 15 13.79 6.24 6.78
N ALA A 16 14.94 6.93 6.70
CA ALA A 16 15.48 7.71 7.81
C ALA A 16 14.53 8.82 8.29
N LEU A 17 13.82 9.50 7.37
CA LEU A 17 12.81 10.50 7.72
C LEU A 17 11.64 9.90 8.52
N ARG A 18 11.19 8.68 8.18
CA ARG A 18 10.12 8.00 8.92
C ARG A 18 10.56 7.57 10.31
N LYS A 19 11.81 7.13 10.42
CA LYS A 19 12.44 6.83 11.71
C LYS A 19 12.54 8.07 12.58
N GLN A 20 13.03 9.19 12.03
CA GLN A 20 13.09 10.47 12.73
C GLN A 20 11.70 10.98 13.16
N ALA A 21 10.67 10.80 12.32
CA ALA A 21 9.30 11.15 12.68
C ALA A 21 8.79 10.28 13.85
N ALA A 22 9.09 8.98 13.85
CA ALA A 22 8.73 8.07 14.93
C ALA A 22 9.43 8.42 16.26
N GLU A 23 10.66 8.93 16.21
CA GLU A 23 11.42 9.38 17.39
C GLU A 23 10.90 10.70 17.97
N LYS A 24 10.42 11.60 17.11
CA LYS A 24 9.95 12.95 17.50
C LYS A 24 8.51 12.98 17.98
N ASP A 25 7.65 12.21 17.31
CA ASP A 25 6.22 12.20 17.54
C ASP A 25 5.86 11.27 18.71
N VAL A 26 4.74 11.55 19.35
CA VAL A 26 4.18 10.72 20.41
C VAL A 26 3.12 9.79 19.82
N PHE A 27 3.22 8.50 20.13
CA PHE A 27 2.27 7.49 19.67
C PHE A 27 1.62 6.76 20.84
N ASP A 28 0.30 6.55 20.75
CA ASP A 28 -0.43 5.59 21.58
C ASP A 28 -0.33 4.22 20.89
N ILE A 29 0.42 3.31 21.49
CA ILE A 29 0.70 1.98 20.94
C ILE A 29 0.12 0.93 21.88
N ARG A 30 -0.82 0.14 21.37
CA ARG A 30 -1.48 -0.94 22.13
C ARG A 30 -1.28 -2.27 21.43
N LYS A 31 -0.71 -3.22 22.14
CA LYS A 31 -0.59 -4.60 21.64
C LYS A 31 -1.98 -5.25 21.64
N VAL A 32 -2.34 -5.87 20.51
CA VAL A 32 -3.58 -6.64 20.40
C VAL A 32 -3.41 -7.96 21.18
N SER A 33 -4.28 -8.19 22.17
CA SER A 33 -4.21 -9.36 23.07
C SER A 33 -4.77 -10.65 22.47
N ASP A 34 -5.23 -10.62 21.21
CA ASP A 34 -5.78 -11.77 20.50
C ASP A 34 -4.65 -12.78 20.15
N LYS A 35 -4.72 -13.98 20.72
CA LYS A 35 -3.76 -15.06 20.44
C LYS A 35 -3.71 -15.50 18.98
N THR A 36 -4.78 -15.26 18.22
CA THR A 36 -4.86 -15.56 16.78
C THR A 36 -4.17 -14.51 15.92
N LYS A 37 -3.82 -13.34 16.52
CA LYS A 37 -3.18 -12.20 15.87
C LYS A 37 -1.83 -11.83 16.50
N PRO A 38 -0.85 -12.76 16.55
CA PRO A 38 0.43 -12.47 17.14
C PRO A 38 1.15 -11.34 16.38
N GLY A 39 1.75 -10.40 17.11
CA GLY A 39 2.48 -9.26 16.51
C GLY A 39 1.62 -8.13 15.95
N TYR A 40 0.34 -8.10 16.29
CA TYR A 40 -0.57 -7.00 15.93
C TYR A 40 -0.57 -5.92 17.00
N PHE A 41 -0.57 -4.66 16.54
CA PHE A 41 -0.65 -3.44 17.35
C PHE A 41 -1.67 -2.49 16.77
N SER A 42 -2.40 -1.80 17.65
CA SER A 42 -3.17 -0.60 17.31
C SER A 42 -2.28 0.61 17.61
N VAL A 43 -2.12 1.50 16.65
CA VAL A 43 -1.21 2.65 16.73
C VAL A 43 -1.94 3.92 16.31
N ARG A 44 -1.89 4.95 17.15
CA ARG A 44 -2.42 6.29 16.86
C ARG A 44 -1.34 7.32 17.16
N ARG A 45 -1.19 8.30 16.27
CA ARG A 45 -0.32 9.44 16.52
C ARG A 45 -1.06 10.45 17.41
N ALA A 46 -0.41 10.95 18.45
CA ALA A 46 -0.93 12.01 19.29
C ALA A 46 -0.98 13.34 18.53
N ILE A 47 -2.02 14.11 18.77
CA ILE A 47 -2.15 15.50 18.31
C ILE A 47 -1.75 16.38 19.47
N MET A 48 -0.67 17.15 19.26
CA MET A 48 -0.11 18.05 20.27
C MET A 48 -0.77 19.41 20.22
N GLU A 49 -0.91 20.07 21.39
CA GLU A 49 -1.31 21.46 21.45
C GLU A 49 -0.29 22.35 20.75
N LYS A 50 -0.77 23.27 19.91
CA LYS A 50 0.07 24.24 19.21
C LYS A 50 -0.21 25.63 19.76
N ASP A 51 0.82 26.48 19.81
CA ASP A 51 0.64 27.88 20.12
C ASP A 51 -0.10 28.64 19.00
N ARG A 52 -0.42 29.91 19.23
CA ARG A 52 -1.13 30.77 18.25
C ARG A 52 -0.33 30.99 16.95
N LEU A 53 0.97 30.71 16.95
CA LEU A 53 1.86 30.79 15.80
C LEU A 53 2.06 29.44 15.12
N GLY A 54 1.41 28.38 15.61
CA GLY A 54 1.50 27.03 15.07
C GLY A 54 2.75 26.25 15.51
N ASN A 55 3.53 26.76 16.46
CA ASN A 55 4.68 26.06 17.02
C ASN A 55 4.27 25.20 18.21
N GLU A 56 4.98 24.08 18.41
CA GLU A 56 4.89 23.31 19.66
C GLU A 56 5.60 24.09 20.76
N GLY A 57 4.86 24.44 21.83
CA GLY A 57 5.40 25.21 22.96
C GLY A 57 6.60 24.50 23.64
N PRO A 58 7.57 25.25 24.19
CA PRO A 58 8.80 24.69 24.74
C PRO A 58 8.60 23.92 26.06
N ASN A 59 7.50 24.12 26.77
CA ASN A 59 7.26 23.53 28.09
C ASN A 59 5.90 22.84 28.15
N GLU A 60 5.92 21.51 28.19
CA GLU A 60 4.79 20.61 28.34
C GLU A 60 4.00 20.37 27.05
N LYS A 61 4.42 19.32 26.32
CA LYS A 61 3.68 18.79 25.17
C LYS A 61 2.36 18.21 25.64
N LYS A 62 1.29 19.02 25.63
CA LYS A 62 -0.05 18.56 25.99
C LYS A 62 -0.71 17.86 24.81
N ILE A 63 -1.15 16.62 25.03
CA ILE A 63 -1.90 15.86 24.03
C ILE A 63 -3.35 16.37 24.07
N VAL A 64 -3.84 16.88 22.93
CA VAL A 64 -5.22 17.36 22.77
C VAL A 64 -6.12 16.36 22.07
N GLY A 65 -5.56 15.30 21.50
CA GLY A 65 -6.29 14.24 20.82
C GLY A 65 -5.38 13.20 20.16
N TYR A 66 -6.00 12.33 19.41
CA TYR A 66 -5.29 11.32 18.62
C TYR A 66 -5.81 11.33 17.18
N GLY A 67 -4.89 11.07 16.24
CA GLY A 67 -5.22 10.86 14.84
C GLY A 67 -5.89 9.52 14.57
N GLU A 68 -5.99 9.18 13.29
CA GLU A 68 -6.58 7.91 12.83
C GLU A 68 -5.84 6.70 13.43
N GLU A 69 -6.63 5.68 13.78
CA GLU A 69 -6.10 4.41 14.29
C GLU A 69 -5.61 3.53 13.12
N HIS A 70 -4.38 3.06 13.24
CA HIS A 70 -3.78 2.18 12.26
C HIS A 70 -3.42 0.82 12.87
N THR A 71 -3.71 -0.24 12.13
CA THR A 71 -3.24 -1.58 12.46
C THR A 71 -1.81 -1.75 11.95
N VAL A 72 -0.90 -2.05 12.86
CA VAL A 72 0.49 -2.43 12.55
C VAL A 72 0.70 -3.90 12.87
N VAL A 73 1.34 -4.62 11.94
CA VAL A 73 1.79 -5.99 12.13
C VAL A 73 3.30 -5.99 12.09
N TYR A 74 3.94 -6.35 13.22
CA TYR A 74 5.39 -6.44 13.31
C TYR A 74 5.84 -7.88 13.53
N ARG A 75 6.71 -8.38 12.65
CA ARG A 75 7.20 -9.76 12.61
C ARG A 75 8.73 -9.84 12.81
N GLY A 76 9.35 -8.73 13.13
CA GLY A 76 10.80 -8.62 13.29
C GLY A 76 11.44 -7.67 12.29
N GLU A 77 12.69 -7.32 12.56
CA GLU A 77 13.46 -6.43 11.71
C GLU A 77 13.66 -7.04 10.31
N GLY A 78 13.49 -6.23 9.28
CA GLY A 78 13.64 -6.66 7.88
C GLY A 78 12.60 -7.69 7.38
N SER A 79 11.62 -8.07 8.20
CA SER A 79 10.61 -9.06 7.80
C SER A 79 9.71 -8.52 6.69
N GLN A 80 9.64 -9.24 5.58
CA GLN A 80 8.71 -8.95 4.47
C GLN A 80 7.22 -9.07 4.87
N TRP A 81 6.94 -9.59 6.06
CA TRP A 81 5.60 -9.77 6.62
C TRP A 81 5.18 -8.62 7.54
N ASN A 82 5.99 -7.59 7.65
CA ASN A 82 5.63 -6.37 8.33
C ASN A 82 4.57 -5.62 7.52
N TYR A 83 3.60 -5.02 8.21
CA TYR A 83 2.48 -4.34 7.56
C TYR A 83 1.98 -3.17 8.40
N CYS A 84 1.51 -2.12 7.74
CA CYS A 84 0.71 -1.08 8.34
C CYS A 84 -0.48 -0.72 7.44
N SER A 85 -1.64 -0.46 8.04
CA SER A 85 -2.85 -0.08 7.31
C SER A 85 -2.80 1.36 6.75
N CYS A 86 -1.84 2.19 7.18
CA CYS A 86 -1.75 3.59 6.75
C CYS A 86 -1.42 3.75 5.26
N MET A 87 -1.80 4.89 4.71
CA MET A 87 -1.57 5.21 3.30
C MET A 87 -0.08 5.32 2.96
N ASP A 88 0.75 5.88 3.86
CA ASP A 88 2.19 6.00 3.64
C ASP A 88 2.86 4.63 3.43
N PHE A 89 2.54 3.63 4.26
CA PHE A 89 3.03 2.26 4.06
C PHE A 89 2.59 1.68 2.71
N LYS A 90 1.31 1.86 2.38
CA LYS A 90 0.71 1.29 1.17
C LYS A 90 1.17 1.97 -0.12
N ALA A 91 1.55 3.24 -0.07
CA ALA A 91 1.86 4.05 -1.24
C ALA A 91 3.35 4.22 -1.51
N SER A 92 4.20 4.27 -0.47
CA SER A 92 5.61 4.60 -0.60
C SER A 92 6.47 3.52 -1.25
N GLY A 93 6.08 2.25 -1.12
CA GLY A 93 6.90 1.10 -1.57
C GLY A 93 8.14 0.83 -0.72
N LEU A 94 8.31 1.52 0.41
CA LEU A 94 9.51 1.42 1.27
C LEU A 94 9.49 0.20 2.20
N GLY A 95 8.33 -0.45 2.35
CA GLY A 95 8.16 -1.54 3.33
C GLY A 95 8.18 -1.07 4.78
N THR A 96 8.17 0.25 5.03
CA THR A 96 8.06 0.86 6.35
C THR A 96 7.30 2.18 6.32
N CYS A 97 6.91 2.68 7.51
CA CYS A 97 6.28 3.98 7.73
C CYS A 97 6.52 4.42 9.18
N GLN A 98 6.20 5.66 9.52
CA GLN A 98 6.36 6.17 10.89
C GLN A 98 5.68 5.30 11.97
N HIS A 99 4.52 4.71 11.70
CA HIS A 99 3.81 3.85 12.66
C HIS A 99 4.54 2.52 12.92
N LEU A 100 5.11 1.93 11.86
CA LEU A 100 5.92 0.71 12.00
C LEU A 100 7.22 1.00 12.74
N GLU A 101 7.89 2.12 12.44
CA GLU A 101 9.10 2.55 13.15
C GLU A 101 8.79 2.86 14.63
N ALA A 102 7.64 3.48 14.93
CA ALA A 102 7.21 3.72 16.31
C ALA A 102 7.01 2.40 17.10
N VAL A 103 6.44 1.36 16.46
CA VAL A 103 6.32 0.04 17.09
C VAL A 103 7.70 -0.60 17.32
N LYS A 104 8.66 -0.44 16.41
CA LYS A 104 10.05 -0.90 16.62
C LYS A 104 10.68 -0.23 17.82
N LEU A 105 10.55 1.09 17.95
CA LEU A 105 11.05 1.86 19.09
C LEU A 105 10.38 1.43 20.40
N TYR A 106 9.04 1.25 20.39
CA TYR A 106 8.27 0.77 21.55
C TYR A 106 8.73 -0.60 22.04
N LEU A 107 9.09 -1.50 21.14
CA LEU A 107 9.55 -2.84 21.48
C LEU A 107 11.02 -2.84 21.96
N GLY A 108 11.84 -1.90 21.51
CA GLY A 108 13.27 -1.84 21.83
C GLY A 108 13.99 -3.14 21.48
N ASP A 109 14.89 -3.57 22.35
CA ASP A 109 15.64 -4.84 22.21
C ASP A 109 14.82 -6.08 22.46
N LYS A 110 13.56 -5.96 22.84
CA LYS A 110 12.65 -7.11 22.96
C LYS A 110 12.40 -7.65 21.56
N LYS A 111 13.19 -8.66 21.18
CA LYS A 111 13.03 -9.40 19.92
C LYS A 111 11.62 -9.95 19.83
N ALA A 112 10.71 -9.17 19.30
CA ALA A 112 9.35 -9.62 19.00
C ALA A 112 9.41 -10.46 17.72
N SER A 113 9.92 -11.68 17.81
CA SER A 113 9.68 -12.65 16.74
C SER A 113 8.26 -13.18 16.93
N ALA A 114 7.28 -12.40 16.46
CA ALA A 114 5.94 -12.92 16.37
C ALA A 114 5.95 -14.05 15.35
N LYS A 115 5.63 -15.27 15.79
CA LYS A 115 5.53 -16.43 14.90
C LYS A 115 4.65 -16.09 13.70
N LEU A 116 5.08 -16.47 12.52
CA LEU A 116 4.24 -16.38 11.33
C LEU A 116 2.99 -17.24 11.55
N PRO A 117 1.81 -16.78 11.13
CA PRO A 117 0.61 -17.61 11.14
C PRO A 117 0.88 -18.90 10.37
N ALA A 118 0.41 -20.02 10.90
CA ALA A 118 0.54 -21.34 10.25
C ALA A 118 -0.21 -21.40 8.92
N THR A 119 -1.17 -20.50 8.69
CA THR A 119 -2.09 -20.52 7.56
C THR A 119 -1.47 -20.03 6.27
N THR A 120 -1.70 -20.76 5.18
CA THR A 120 -1.43 -20.31 3.82
C THR A 120 -2.33 -19.12 3.48
N SER A 121 -1.77 -18.08 2.85
CA SER A 121 -2.52 -16.85 2.63
C SER A 121 -2.09 -16.08 1.38
N LEU A 122 -3.07 -15.41 0.76
CA LEU A 122 -2.88 -14.48 -0.34
C LEU A 122 -2.87 -13.05 0.21
N TYR A 123 -1.83 -12.29 -0.11
CA TYR A 123 -1.62 -10.94 0.41
C TYR A 123 -0.99 -10.02 -0.65
N VAL A 124 -0.98 -8.72 -0.37
CA VAL A 124 -0.27 -7.72 -1.19
C VAL A 124 1.07 -7.42 -0.54
N ASP A 125 2.15 -7.63 -1.29
CA ASP A 125 3.47 -7.13 -0.93
C ASP A 125 3.58 -5.66 -1.33
N TYR A 126 3.90 -4.79 -0.35
CA TYR A 126 4.00 -3.34 -0.54
C TYR A 126 5.43 -2.84 -0.71
N LYS A 127 6.42 -3.74 -0.71
CA LYS A 127 7.81 -3.36 -0.94
C LYS A 127 8.08 -3.21 -2.45
N GLY A 128 8.51 -2.02 -2.86
CA GLY A 128 8.65 -1.66 -4.26
C GLY A 128 7.29 -1.56 -4.99
N LYS A 129 7.18 -2.20 -6.13
CA LYS A 129 5.90 -2.28 -6.86
C LYS A 129 4.95 -3.25 -6.15
N ARG A 130 3.72 -2.82 -5.90
CA ARG A 130 2.69 -3.66 -5.28
C ARG A 130 2.45 -4.92 -6.08
N ARG A 131 2.51 -6.08 -5.41
CA ARG A 131 2.35 -7.40 -6.04
C ARG A 131 1.50 -8.31 -5.18
N ILE A 132 0.67 -9.12 -5.84
CA ILE A 132 -0.05 -10.19 -5.16
C ILE A 132 0.91 -11.35 -4.97
N ARG A 133 0.99 -11.84 -3.73
CA ARG A 133 1.85 -12.98 -3.37
C ARG A 133 1.11 -14.01 -2.55
N LEU A 134 1.49 -15.27 -2.75
CA LEU A 134 1.07 -16.40 -1.94
C LEU A 134 2.13 -16.64 -0.86
N ARG A 135 1.71 -16.60 0.41
CA ARG A 135 2.52 -17.06 1.53
C ARG A 135 2.14 -18.51 1.82
N ILE A 136 3.12 -19.37 1.83
CA ILE A 136 2.99 -20.78 2.20
C ILE A 136 3.02 -20.89 3.72
N GLY A 137 1.95 -21.44 4.30
CA GLY A 137 1.87 -21.81 5.70
C GLY A 137 2.26 -23.27 5.94
N SER A 138 2.34 -23.68 7.20
CA SER A 138 2.57 -25.08 7.57
C SER A 138 1.36 -25.99 7.31
N ASP A 139 0.21 -25.39 7.02
CA ASP A 139 -1.02 -26.06 6.64
C ASP A 139 -1.09 -26.45 5.15
N MET A 140 -0.06 -26.08 4.35
CA MET A 140 -0.03 -26.36 2.93
C MET A 140 0.22 -27.84 2.64
N HIS A 141 -0.69 -28.48 1.93
CA HIS A 141 -0.58 -29.87 1.48
C HIS A 141 -0.35 -29.96 -0.03
N LYS A 142 -0.09 -31.18 -0.54
CA LYS A 142 0.33 -31.43 -1.92
C LYS A 142 -0.67 -30.91 -2.95
N GLU A 143 -1.96 -31.13 -2.74
CA GLU A 143 -3.03 -30.71 -3.68
C GLU A 143 -3.10 -29.18 -3.79
N MET A 144 -2.97 -28.47 -2.68
CA MET A 144 -2.91 -27.02 -2.68
C MET A 144 -1.64 -26.49 -3.38
N GLN A 145 -0.51 -27.21 -3.27
CA GLN A 145 0.72 -26.87 -4.00
C GLN A 145 0.51 -27.02 -5.52
N GLU A 146 -0.11 -28.11 -5.97
CA GLU A 146 -0.41 -28.32 -7.38
C GLU A 146 -1.38 -27.26 -7.92
N LEU A 147 -2.40 -26.90 -7.15
CA LEU A 147 -3.32 -25.80 -7.50
C LEU A 147 -2.55 -24.45 -7.64
N ALA A 148 -1.58 -24.17 -6.79
CA ALA A 148 -0.85 -22.91 -6.78
C ALA A 148 0.17 -22.76 -7.92
N LYS A 149 0.78 -23.84 -8.39
CA LYS A 149 1.86 -23.84 -9.42
C LYS A 149 1.56 -23.04 -10.69
N PRO A 150 0.35 -23.16 -11.32
CA PRO A 150 0.04 -22.40 -12.53
C PRO A 150 -0.13 -20.91 -12.29
N TYR A 151 -0.37 -20.49 -11.06
CA TYR A 151 -0.65 -19.10 -10.68
C TYR A 151 0.58 -18.39 -10.11
N PHE A 152 1.41 -19.09 -9.34
CA PHE A 152 2.50 -18.50 -8.57
C PHE A 152 3.85 -19.11 -8.92
N SER A 153 4.90 -18.29 -8.76
CA SER A 153 6.30 -18.75 -8.82
C SER A 153 6.68 -19.53 -7.56
N ALA A 154 7.86 -20.12 -7.55
CA ALA A 154 8.42 -20.76 -6.36
C ALA A 154 8.58 -19.79 -5.16
N THR A 155 8.75 -18.48 -5.45
CA THR A 155 8.84 -17.43 -4.43
C THR A 155 7.45 -16.91 -4.00
N GLY A 156 6.36 -17.51 -4.48
CA GLY A 156 4.99 -17.10 -4.18
C GLY A 156 4.52 -15.85 -4.93
N GLU A 157 5.26 -15.36 -5.92
CA GLU A 157 4.87 -14.19 -6.70
C GLU A 157 3.88 -14.58 -7.79
N LEU A 158 2.81 -13.79 -7.96
CA LEU A 158 1.81 -14.00 -9.00
C LEU A 158 2.45 -13.91 -10.38
N ARG A 159 2.21 -14.91 -11.22
CA ARG A 159 2.68 -14.94 -12.60
C ARG A 159 1.94 -13.90 -13.45
N VAL A 160 2.65 -13.25 -14.35
CA VAL A 160 2.09 -12.24 -15.27
C VAL A 160 0.90 -12.81 -16.04
N GLY A 161 -0.17 -12.03 -16.14
CA GLY A 161 -1.39 -12.39 -16.86
C GLY A 161 -2.32 -13.34 -16.11
N LYS A 162 -2.05 -13.65 -14.84
CA LYS A 162 -2.92 -14.50 -14.01
C LYS A 162 -3.87 -13.74 -13.10
N GLU A 163 -3.82 -12.42 -13.12
CA GLU A 163 -4.61 -11.53 -12.25
C GLU A 163 -6.12 -11.78 -12.37
N GLU A 164 -6.61 -11.99 -13.59
CA GLU A 164 -8.03 -12.21 -13.86
C GLU A 164 -8.54 -13.57 -13.33
N ARG A 165 -7.63 -14.54 -13.17
CA ARG A 165 -7.96 -15.87 -12.69
C ARG A 165 -7.81 -16.07 -11.19
N ILE A 166 -7.37 -15.02 -10.45
CA ILE A 166 -7.21 -15.09 -9.00
C ILE A 166 -8.53 -15.35 -8.26
N PRO A 167 -9.70 -14.80 -8.66
CA PRO A 167 -10.98 -15.17 -8.02
C PRO A 167 -11.27 -16.67 -8.10
N GLU A 168 -10.99 -17.30 -9.25
CA GLU A 168 -11.12 -18.75 -9.44
C GLU A 168 -10.17 -19.51 -8.51
N PHE A 169 -8.90 -19.10 -8.46
CA PHE A 169 -7.92 -19.67 -7.54
C PHE A 169 -8.38 -19.57 -6.08
N ILE A 170 -8.87 -18.40 -5.63
CA ILE A 170 -9.33 -18.19 -4.25
C ILE A 170 -10.46 -19.17 -3.92
N ALA A 171 -11.46 -19.33 -4.81
CA ALA A 171 -12.58 -20.23 -4.60
C ALA A 171 -12.12 -21.69 -4.46
N GLN A 172 -11.22 -22.15 -5.33
CA GLN A 172 -10.67 -23.50 -5.26
C GLN A 172 -9.77 -23.69 -4.03
N ALA A 173 -8.94 -22.70 -3.70
CA ALA A 173 -8.07 -22.74 -2.53
C ALA A 173 -8.86 -22.84 -1.22
N GLN A 174 -9.98 -22.13 -1.10
CA GLN A 174 -10.84 -22.20 0.08
C GLN A 174 -11.56 -23.55 0.24
N LEU A 175 -11.88 -24.22 -0.87
CA LEU A 175 -12.45 -25.58 -0.85
C LEU A 175 -11.42 -26.61 -0.41
N LEU A 176 -10.19 -26.51 -0.93
CA LEU A 176 -9.11 -27.45 -0.60
C LEU A 176 -8.52 -27.23 0.79
N LEU A 177 -8.44 -25.98 1.22
CA LEU A 177 -7.82 -25.57 2.45
C LEU A 177 -8.71 -24.57 3.20
N PRO A 178 -9.62 -25.04 4.08
CA PRO A 178 -10.54 -24.15 4.81
C PRO A 178 -9.85 -23.09 5.69
N SER A 179 -8.60 -23.33 6.07
CA SER A 179 -7.75 -22.36 6.79
C SER A 179 -7.17 -21.26 5.89
N PHE A 180 -7.26 -21.38 4.56
CA PHE A 180 -6.73 -20.41 3.62
C PHE A 180 -7.31 -19.02 3.84
N ARG A 181 -6.44 -18.01 3.81
CA ARG A 181 -6.79 -16.61 4.03
C ARG A 181 -6.49 -15.79 2.79
N CYS A 182 -7.48 -15.01 2.33
CA CYS A 182 -7.28 -13.94 1.35
C CYS A 182 -7.48 -12.59 2.05
N TYR A 183 -6.43 -11.76 2.06
CA TYR A 183 -6.53 -10.43 2.68
C TYR A 183 -7.29 -9.46 1.78
N GLY A 184 -8.08 -8.56 2.38
CA GLY A 184 -8.97 -7.64 1.66
C GLY A 184 -8.25 -6.71 0.66
N ASP A 185 -6.98 -6.39 0.90
CA ASP A 185 -6.17 -5.57 -0.01
C ASP A 185 -5.94 -6.24 -1.37
N VAL A 186 -5.95 -7.59 -1.43
CA VAL A 186 -5.87 -8.35 -2.69
C VAL A 186 -7.07 -8.05 -3.57
N ALA A 187 -8.29 -8.13 -3.01
CA ALA A 187 -9.51 -7.83 -3.75
C ALA A 187 -9.54 -6.37 -4.25
N THR A 188 -9.02 -5.45 -3.44
CA THR A 188 -8.91 -4.04 -3.83
C THR A 188 -7.94 -3.84 -4.99
N LEU A 189 -6.78 -4.51 -4.96
CA LEU A 189 -5.78 -4.42 -6.03
C LEU A 189 -6.30 -5.08 -7.33
N LEU A 190 -6.99 -6.20 -7.25
CA LEU A 190 -7.61 -6.86 -8.41
C LEU A 190 -8.67 -5.96 -9.07
N ARG A 191 -9.56 -5.36 -8.28
CA ARG A 191 -10.56 -4.40 -8.80
C ARG A 191 -9.90 -3.22 -9.50
N LYS A 192 -8.82 -2.70 -8.92
CA LYS A 192 -8.05 -1.62 -9.55
C LYS A 192 -7.48 -2.05 -10.90
N HIS A 193 -6.86 -3.21 -11.00
CA HIS A 193 -6.33 -3.74 -12.27
C HIS A 193 -7.42 -3.95 -13.33
N GLN A 194 -8.60 -4.48 -12.92
CA GLN A 194 -9.74 -4.64 -13.82
C GLN A 194 -10.25 -3.29 -14.34
N GLN A 195 -10.36 -2.30 -13.45
CA GLN A 195 -10.76 -0.94 -13.81
C GLN A 195 -9.77 -0.29 -14.79
N GLU A 196 -8.46 -0.39 -14.52
CA GLU A 196 -7.42 0.13 -15.41
C GLU A 196 -7.48 -0.51 -16.80
N LYS A 197 -7.67 -1.83 -16.89
CA LYS A 197 -7.86 -2.53 -18.17
C LYS A 197 -9.11 -2.10 -18.90
N MET A 198 -10.23 -1.91 -18.18
CA MET A 198 -11.50 -1.44 -18.76
C MET A 198 -11.34 -0.03 -19.33
N LEU A 199 -10.73 0.88 -18.56
CA LEU A 199 -10.47 2.26 -19.00
C LEU A 199 -9.53 2.31 -20.21
N ALA A 200 -8.49 1.50 -20.23
CA ALA A 200 -7.58 1.39 -21.36
C ALA A 200 -8.29 0.89 -22.64
N LYS A 201 -9.15 -0.12 -22.52
CA LYS A 201 -9.98 -0.61 -23.64
C LYS A 201 -10.91 0.49 -24.14
N LEU A 202 -11.62 1.17 -23.22
CA LEU A 202 -12.53 2.28 -23.57
C LEU A 202 -11.78 3.40 -24.29
N ALA A 203 -10.66 3.87 -23.73
CA ALA A 203 -9.86 4.94 -24.33
C ALA A 203 -9.33 4.60 -25.73
N ASN A 204 -9.07 3.30 -26.00
CA ASN A 204 -8.64 2.82 -27.31
C ASN A 204 -9.80 2.65 -28.31
N SER A 205 -11.03 2.44 -27.83
CA SER A 205 -12.21 2.27 -28.69
C SER A 205 -12.81 3.59 -29.16
N ILE A 206 -12.67 4.68 -28.38
CA ILE A 206 -13.21 5.99 -28.71
C ILE A 206 -12.40 6.65 -29.84
N LYS A 207 -13.07 7.07 -30.89
CA LYS A 207 -12.46 7.77 -32.03
C LYS A 207 -12.33 9.26 -31.74
N ASP A 208 -11.35 9.94 -32.38
CA ASP A 208 -11.09 11.36 -32.16
C ASP A 208 -12.30 12.23 -32.55
N ASN A 209 -13.04 11.85 -33.61
CA ASN A 209 -14.26 12.53 -34.01
C ASN A 209 -15.39 12.46 -32.96
N GLU A 210 -15.45 11.35 -32.18
CA GLU A 210 -16.43 11.22 -31.11
C GLU A 210 -16.09 12.15 -29.94
N ILE A 211 -14.80 12.28 -29.60
CA ILE A 211 -14.33 13.23 -28.59
C ILE A 211 -14.60 14.65 -29.04
N THR A 212 -14.25 14.99 -30.29
CA THR A 212 -14.41 16.32 -30.84
C THR A 212 -15.90 16.73 -30.96
N ALA A 213 -16.79 15.78 -31.23
CA ALA A 213 -18.22 16.03 -31.29
C ALA A 213 -18.85 16.46 -29.96
N LEU A 214 -18.21 16.18 -28.84
CA LEU A 214 -18.65 16.62 -27.50
C LEU A 214 -18.28 18.06 -27.19
N LEU A 215 -17.44 18.69 -28.01
CA LEU A 215 -16.88 20.02 -27.77
C LEU A 215 -17.37 21.00 -28.82
N LYS A 216 -17.44 22.29 -28.44
CA LYS A 216 -17.78 23.38 -29.35
C LYS A 216 -16.59 23.91 -30.18
N THR A 217 -15.40 23.38 -29.89
CA THR A 217 -14.14 23.80 -30.52
C THR A 217 -13.30 22.58 -30.88
N GLN A 218 -12.39 22.78 -31.83
CA GLN A 218 -11.47 21.75 -32.25
C GLN A 218 -10.26 21.71 -31.31
N LEU A 219 -9.90 20.52 -30.81
CA LEU A 219 -8.75 20.31 -29.97
C LEU A 219 -7.45 20.32 -30.78
N TYR A 220 -6.40 20.88 -30.19
CA TYR A 220 -5.04 20.68 -30.70
C TYR A 220 -4.58 19.24 -30.45
N PRO A 221 -3.60 18.71 -31.22
CA PRO A 221 -3.14 17.33 -31.05
C PRO A 221 -2.70 16.98 -29.62
N TYR A 222 -1.97 17.88 -28.96
CA TYR A 222 -1.52 17.65 -27.57
C TYR A 222 -2.68 17.64 -26.56
N GLN A 223 -3.74 18.43 -26.80
CA GLN A 223 -4.94 18.41 -25.96
C GLN A 223 -5.70 17.09 -26.13
N MET A 224 -5.79 16.59 -27.36
CA MET A 224 -6.37 15.27 -27.62
C MET A 224 -5.60 14.15 -26.93
N GLU A 225 -4.25 14.23 -26.92
CA GLU A 225 -3.40 13.30 -26.17
C GLU A 225 -3.67 13.38 -24.67
N GLY A 226 -3.81 14.59 -24.11
CA GLY A 226 -4.19 14.81 -22.71
C GLY A 226 -5.54 14.18 -22.34
N VAL A 227 -6.55 14.33 -23.20
CA VAL A 227 -7.87 13.70 -23.03
C VAL A 227 -7.75 12.18 -23.04
N ARG A 228 -7.01 11.60 -24.00
CA ARG A 228 -6.79 10.15 -24.05
C ARG A 228 -6.01 9.62 -22.85
N PHE A 229 -5.03 10.39 -22.37
CA PHE A 229 -4.31 10.07 -21.14
C PHE A 229 -5.26 10.04 -19.94
N ALA A 230 -6.12 11.06 -19.79
CA ALA A 230 -7.10 11.13 -18.71
C ALA A 230 -8.11 9.98 -18.76
N LEU A 231 -8.62 9.64 -19.95
CA LEU A 231 -9.53 8.51 -20.16
C LEU A 231 -8.90 7.17 -19.76
N ARG A 232 -7.63 6.95 -20.13
CA ARG A 232 -6.91 5.69 -19.78
C ARG A 232 -6.69 5.50 -18.29
N HIS A 233 -6.46 6.59 -17.56
CA HIS A 233 -6.08 6.54 -16.15
C HIS A 233 -7.25 6.78 -15.18
N GLY A 234 -8.38 7.33 -15.68
CA GLY A 234 -9.56 7.66 -14.88
C GLY A 234 -9.35 8.80 -13.89
N ARG A 235 -8.22 8.79 -13.16
CA ARG A 235 -7.77 9.89 -12.28
C ARG A 235 -6.37 10.29 -12.70
N SER A 236 -6.23 11.53 -13.15
CA SER A 236 -4.96 12.07 -13.64
C SER A 236 -4.81 13.54 -13.28
N ILE A 237 -3.57 14.00 -13.25
CA ILE A 237 -3.21 15.41 -13.14
C ILE A 237 -2.54 15.78 -14.45
N ILE A 238 -3.09 16.78 -15.15
CA ILE A 238 -2.49 17.36 -16.35
C ILE A 238 -1.73 18.60 -15.88
N ALA A 239 -0.39 18.48 -15.80
CA ALA A 239 0.51 19.52 -15.28
C ALA A 239 1.24 20.27 -16.42
N ASP A 240 0.54 20.54 -17.51
CA ASP A 240 1.08 21.35 -18.62
C ASP A 240 1.28 22.80 -18.18
N GLU A 241 2.08 23.56 -18.94
CA GLU A 241 2.32 24.98 -18.71
C GLU A 241 1.03 25.81 -18.79
N MET A 242 1.03 26.96 -18.13
CA MET A 242 -0.10 27.90 -18.20
C MET A 242 -0.28 28.40 -19.63
N GLY A 243 -1.55 28.63 -20.04
CA GLY A 243 -1.88 29.13 -21.39
C GLY A 243 -2.11 28.07 -22.46
N LEU A 244 -1.83 26.77 -22.17
CA LEU A 244 -2.05 25.67 -23.14
C LEU A 244 -3.50 25.17 -23.23
N GLY A 245 -4.48 25.95 -22.72
CA GLY A 245 -5.90 25.64 -22.89
C GLY A 245 -6.33 24.33 -22.23
N LYS A 246 -5.89 24.09 -20.97
CA LYS A 246 -6.32 22.91 -20.18
C LYS A 246 -7.81 22.91 -19.86
N THR A 247 -8.43 24.08 -19.89
CA THR A 247 -9.87 24.27 -19.67
C THR A 247 -10.48 24.78 -20.97
N ILE A 248 -11.31 23.99 -21.59
CA ILE A 248 -12.05 24.32 -22.83
C ILE A 248 -13.54 24.20 -22.56
#